data_355603227d36534e3ca3f9706539c26b
#
_entry.id   355603227d36534e3ca3f9706539c26b
#
_cell.length_a   1.000
_cell.length_b   1.000
_cell.length_c   1.000
_cell.angle_alpha   90.00
_cell.angle_beta   90.00
_cell.angle_gamma   90.00
#
_symmetry.space_group_name_H-M   'P 1'
#
loop_
_entity.id
_entity.type
_entity.pdbx_description
1 polymer ?
#
loop_
_entity_poly.entity_id
_entity_poly.type
_entity_poly.pdbx_seq_one_letter_code
_entity_poly.pdbx_strand_id
1 'polypeptide(L)'
;GAKADDEIISLFKEKHAALITTLSPALPYALFDRSVSHATELSQFNGEVVFEGIIDCSKKCLANGIPVGLGTDTGCPFITHYDMWRELVYFHKYCGVSNKFALYTATKRNAEIAHIDNITGTVEPGKCADLIVTDANPIDDLKTLRNVKMVMARGHLIREPKVKKYENVERELDKFL
;
A
#
# COMPACT_ATOMS: atom_id res chain seq x y z
N GLY A 1 -2.67 12.73 6.53
CA GLY A 1 -3.61 11.94 7.24
C GLY A 1 -4.07 12.57 8.54
N ALA A 2 -5.34 12.84 8.63
CA ALA A 2 -5.99 13.23 9.87
C ALA A 2 -6.99 12.13 10.28
N LYS A 3 -7.34 12.06 11.55
CA LYS A 3 -8.44 11.20 12.01
C LYS A 3 -9.73 11.67 11.34
N ALA A 4 -10.48 10.74 10.77
CA ALA A 4 -11.77 11.05 10.16
C ALA A 4 -12.84 11.22 11.25
N ASP A 5 -13.62 12.28 11.15
CA ASP A 5 -14.85 12.48 11.92
C ASP A 5 -16.09 12.08 11.09
N ASP A 6 -17.27 12.21 11.69
CA ASP A 6 -18.52 11.82 11.06
C ASP A 6 -18.88 12.75 9.88
N GLU A 7 -18.44 14.00 9.90
CA GLU A 7 -18.64 14.96 8.81
C GLU A 7 -17.82 14.53 7.58
N ILE A 8 -16.55 14.20 7.77
CA ILE A 8 -15.67 13.69 6.70
C ILE A 8 -16.25 12.40 6.09
N ILE A 9 -16.69 11.46 6.94
CA ILE A 9 -17.31 10.22 6.46
C ILE A 9 -18.60 10.48 5.65
N SER A 10 -19.40 11.42 6.10
CA SER A 10 -20.63 11.84 5.39
C SER A 10 -20.31 12.45 4.03
N LEU A 11 -19.29 13.31 3.97
CA LEU A 11 -18.82 13.91 2.72
C LEU A 11 -18.27 12.87 1.72
N PHE A 12 -17.50 11.88 2.20
CA PHE A 12 -17.05 10.77 1.33
C PHE A 12 -18.24 10.05 0.67
N LYS A 13 -19.28 9.78 1.44
CA LYS A 13 -20.50 9.12 0.93
C LYS A 13 -21.26 10.01 -0.05
N GLU A 14 -21.50 11.27 0.31
CA GLU A 14 -22.22 12.24 -0.53
C GLU A 14 -21.52 12.45 -1.88
N LYS A 15 -20.20 12.59 -1.85
CA LYS A 15 -19.39 12.87 -3.06
C LYS A 15 -18.97 11.61 -3.80
N HIS A 16 -19.36 10.42 -3.34
CA HIS A 16 -18.90 9.14 -3.89
C HIS A 16 -17.37 9.06 -4.02
N ALA A 17 -16.66 9.65 -3.06
CA ALA A 17 -15.22 9.72 -3.06
C ALA A 17 -14.60 8.40 -2.55
N ALA A 18 -13.35 8.17 -2.94
CA ALA A 18 -12.53 7.06 -2.47
C ALA A 18 -11.34 7.59 -1.67
N LEU A 19 -10.83 6.79 -0.75
CA LEU A 19 -9.58 7.04 -0.03
C LEU A 19 -8.47 6.25 -0.68
N ILE A 20 -7.34 6.89 -1.01
CA ILE A 20 -6.08 6.17 -1.27
C ILE A 20 -5.22 6.31 -0.01
N THR A 21 -5.01 5.19 0.67
CA THR A 21 -4.15 5.15 1.84
C THR A 21 -2.70 4.94 1.44
N THR A 22 -1.78 5.62 2.16
CA THR A 22 -0.33 5.55 1.96
C THR A 22 0.34 5.50 3.33
N LEU A 23 0.43 4.30 3.91
CA LEU A 23 1.06 4.07 5.22
C LEU A 23 2.58 4.18 5.13
N SER A 24 3.14 3.74 4.00
CA SER A 24 4.57 3.67 3.77
C SER A 24 5.33 4.97 4.04
N PRO A 25 4.92 6.16 3.56
CA PRO A 25 5.69 7.39 3.78
C PRO A 25 5.62 7.91 5.21
N ALA A 26 4.56 7.61 5.96
CA ALA A 26 4.42 8.06 7.34
C ALA A 26 5.19 7.18 8.34
N LEU A 27 5.31 5.87 8.04
CA LEU A 27 5.91 4.89 8.94
C LEU A 27 7.35 5.22 9.36
N PRO A 28 8.30 5.58 8.47
CA PRO A 28 9.67 5.92 8.86
C PRO A 28 9.76 7.12 9.81
N TYR A 29 8.93 8.13 9.60
CA TYR A 29 8.90 9.30 10.47
C TYR A 29 8.27 9.01 11.82
N ALA A 30 7.29 8.11 11.87
CA ALA A 30 6.61 7.74 13.09
C ALA A 30 7.40 6.74 13.95
N LEU A 31 8.00 5.73 13.31
CA LEU A 31 8.45 4.53 14.02
C LEU A 31 9.96 4.27 13.98
N PHE A 32 10.73 4.92 13.08
CA PHE A 32 12.17 4.74 13.06
C PHE A 32 12.83 5.47 14.24
N ASP A 33 13.95 4.92 14.69
CA ASP A 33 14.85 5.65 15.57
C ASP A 33 15.32 6.94 14.88
N ARG A 34 15.41 8.04 15.62
CA ARG A 34 15.81 9.34 15.08
C ARG A 34 17.25 9.36 14.56
N SER A 35 18.11 8.47 15.04
CA SER A 35 19.45 8.30 14.47
C SER A 35 19.44 7.74 13.05
N VAL A 36 18.36 7.07 12.65
CA VAL A 36 18.16 6.51 11.32
C VAL A 36 17.35 7.45 10.42
N SER A 37 16.21 7.92 10.92
CA SER A 37 15.32 8.80 10.15
C SER A 37 15.85 10.22 10.01
N HIS A 38 16.79 10.63 10.87
CA HIS A 38 17.25 12.02 11.03
C HIS A 38 16.12 13.02 11.29
N ALA A 39 14.96 12.53 11.75
CA ALA A 39 13.83 13.36 12.09
C ALA A 39 14.11 14.17 13.35
N THR A 40 13.68 15.43 13.37
CA THR A 40 13.59 16.20 14.61
C THR A 40 12.49 15.62 15.50
N GLU A 41 12.50 15.99 16.78
CA GLU A 41 11.45 15.58 17.72
C GLU A 41 10.05 16.01 17.22
N LEU A 42 9.93 17.23 16.73
CA LEU A 42 8.68 17.75 16.16
C LEU A 42 8.28 16.98 14.90
N SER A 43 9.24 16.64 14.03
CA SER A 43 8.97 15.88 12.80
C SER A 43 8.51 14.46 13.12
N GLN A 44 9.09 13.83 14.14
CA GLN A 44 8.65 12.51 14.60
C GLN A 44 7.25 12.56 15.18
N PHE A 45 6.97 13.51 16.08
CA PHE A 45 5.63 13.72 16.64
C PHE A 45 4.58 13.91 15.53
N ASN A 46 4.88 14.76 14.54
CA ASN A 46 3.98 14.94 13.39
C ASN A 46 3.83 13.65 12.58
N GLY A 47 4.90 12.89 12.41
CA GLY A 47 4.87 11.58 11.75
C GLY A 47 3.95 10.59 12.47
N GLU A 48 4.00 10.52 13.78
CA GLU A 48 3.11 9.70 14.62
C GLU A 48 1.65 10.09 14.46
N VAL A 49 1.34 11.41 14.54
CA VAL A 49 -0.02 11.93 14.34
C VAL A 49 -0.56 11.60 12.95
N VAL A 50 0.27 11.75 11.92
CA VAL A 50 -0.11 11.44 10.54
C VAL A 50 -0.32 9.93 10.36
N PHE A 51 0.58 9.10 10.88
CA PHE A 51 0.48 7.65 10.76
C PHE A 51 -0.78 7.09 11.45
N GLU A 52 -1.04 7.52 12.69
CA GLU A 52 -2.27 7.17 13.39
C GLU A 52 -3.52 7.67 12.65
N GLY A 53 -3.47 8.89 12.12
CA GLY A 53 -4.58 9.48 11.38
C GLY A 53 -4.90 8.71 10.09
N ILE A 54 -3.88 8.24 9.35
CA ILE A 54 -4.06 7.40 8.16
C ILE A 54 -4.75 6.07 8.54
N ILE A 55 -4.30 5.43 9.61
CA ILE A 55 -4.87 4.17 10.10
C ILE A 55 -6.34 4.35 10.52
N ASP A 56 -6.62 5.39 11.33
CA ASP A 56 -7.98 5.70 11.79
C ASP A 56 -8.92 5.97 10.62
N CYS A 57 -8.52 6.85 9.70
CA CYS A 57 -9.30 7.20 8.51
C CYS A 57 -9.56 5.97 7.64
N SER A 58 -8.55 5.12 7.40
CA SER A 58 -8.69 3.90 6.62
C SER A 58 -9.69 2.93 7.25
N LYS A 59 -9.59 2.69 8.56
CA LYS A 59 -10.53 1.82 9.30
C LYS A 59 -11.95 2.35 9.25
N LYS A 60 -12.14 3.65 9.45
CA LYS A 60 -13.47 4.28 9.40
C LYS A 60 -14.07 4.24 8.00
N CYS A 61 -13.29 4.52 6.97
CA CYS A 61 -13.72 4.39 5.58
C CYS A 61 -14.19 2.96 5.29
N LEU A 62 -13.39 1.95 5.64
CA LEU A 62 -13.73 0.55 5.46
C LEU A 62 -15.02 0.16 6.20
N ALA A 63 -15.15 0.54 7.47
CA ALA A 63 -16.33 0.27 8.29
C ALA A 63 -17.61 0.93 7.74
N ASN A 64 -17.46 2.01 6.97
CA ASN A 64 -18.57 2.75 6.36
C ASN A 64 -18.80 2.41 4.88
N GLY A 65 -18.12 1.40 4.33
CA GLY A 65 -18.27 0.98 2.93
C GLY A 65 -17.70 1.96 1.92
N ILE A 66 -16.89 2.93 2.34
CA ILE A 66 -16.18 3.86 1.46
C ILE A 66 -15.05 3.10 0.77
N PRO A 67 -14.90 3.21 -0.57
CA PRO A 67 -13.82 2.55 -1.27
C PRO A 67 -12.45 3.02 -0.77
N VAL A 68 -11.59 2.05 -0.40
CA VAL A 68 -10.20 2.32 -0.02
C VAL A 68 -9.28 1.66 -1.03
N GLY A 69 -8.34 2.40 -1.58
CA GLY A 69 -7.25 1.94 -2.41
C GLY A 69 -5.90 2.07 -1.72
N LEU A 70 -4.86 1.51 -2.30
CA LEU A 70 -3.49 1.53 -1.79
C LEU A 70 -2.56 2.29 -2.73
N GLY A 71 -1.68 3.10 -2.14
CA GLY A 71 -0.58 3.78 -2.80
C GLY A 71 0.66 3.79 -1.91
N THR A 72 1.83 4.09 -2.47
CA THR A 72 3.10 4.13 -1.71
C THR A 72 3.67 5.53 -1.56
N ASP A 73 3.21 6.49 -2.35
CA ASP A 73 3.81 7.82 -2.42
C ASP A 73 5.35 7.75 -2.65
N THR A 74 5.74 6.88 -3.59
CA THR A 74 7.16 6.63 -3.91
C THR A 74 7.88 7.91 -4.30
N GLY A 75 9.07 8.10 -3.74
CA GLY A 75 9.87 9.32 -3.86
C GLY A 75 10.07 10.01 -2.52
N CYS A 76 9.26 9.67 -1.52
CA CYS A 76 9.52 10.04 -0.13
C CYS A 76 10.74 9.28 0.41
N PRO A 77 11.48 9.83 1.40
CA PRO A 77 12.57 9.13 2.06
C PRO A 77 12.16 7.74 2.54
N PHE A 78 13.02 6.75 2.30
CA PHE A 78 12.82 5.32 2.62
C PHE A 78 11.75 4.60 1.78
N ILE A 79 11.05 5.26 0.86
CA ILE A 79 10.02 4.64 0.02
C ILE A 79 10.58 4.38 -1.37
N THR A 80 10.76 3.10 -1.69
CA THR A 80 11.38 2.67 -2.94
C THR A 80 10.33 2.19 -3.96
N HIS A 81 10.69 2.26 -5.25
CA HIS A 81 9.78 1.90 -6.37
C HIS A 81 9.34 0.43 -6.36
N TYR A 82 10.07 -0.44 -5.67
CA TYR A 82 9.82 -1.88 -5.64
C TYR A 82 9.09 -2.34 -4.36
N ASP A 83 8.71 -1.43 -3.48
CA ASP A 83 8.20 -1.78 -2.15
C ASP A 83 6.68 -1.70 -1.99
N MET A 84 5.91 -1.67 -3.09
CA MET A 84 4.44 -1.71 -3.00
C MET A 84 3.93 -2.89 -2.16
N TRP A 85 4.63 -4.02 -2.15
CA TRP A 85 4.28 -5.18 -1.35
C TRP A 85 4.25 -4.88 0.16
N ARG A 86 5.09 -3.95 0.65
CA ARG A 86 5.11 -3.52 2.05
C ARG A 86 3.83 -2.77 2.42
N GLU A 87 3.31 -1.94 1.52
CA GLU A 87 2.04 -1.26 1.76
C GLU A 87 0.89 -2.26 1.99
N LEU A 88 0.86 -3.39 1.27
CA LEU A 88 -0.11 -4.44 1.52
C LEU A 88 0.07 -5.08 2.91
N VAL A 89 1.32 -5.34 3.31
CA VAL A 89 1.64 -5.88 4.64
C VAL A 89 1.24 -4.88 5.73
N TYR A 90 1.53 -3.61 5.56
CA TYR A 90 1.15 -2.56 6.52
C TYR A 90 -0.36 -2.40 6.60
N PHE A 91 -1.06 -2.44 5.47
CA PHE A 91 -2.51 -2.38 5.44
C PHE A 91 -3.14 -3.56 6.19
N HIS A 92 -2.63 -4.77 5.98
CA HIS A 92 -3.01 -5.94 6.78
C HIS A 92 -2.74 -5.72 8.27
N LYS A 93 -1.50 -5.37 8.63
CA LYS A 93 -1.03 -5.29 10.02
C LYS A 93 -1.72 -4.18 10.80
N TYR A 94 -1.78 -2.97 10.26
CA TYR A 94 -2.24 -1.79 10.99
C TYR A 94 -3.73 -1.50 10.81
N CYS A 95 -4.31 -1.85 9.66
CA CYS A 95 -5.75 -1.66 9.43
C CYS A 95 -6.58 -2.90 9.74
N GLY A 96 -5.96 -4.07 9.96
CA GLY A 96 -6.65 -5.29 10.40
C GLY A 96 -7.41 -6.02 9.28
N VAL A 97 -7.08 -5.76 8.02
CA VAL A 97 -7.70 -6.44 6.88
C VAL A 97 -7.04 -7.80 6.61
N SER A 98 -7.76 -8.73 5.95
CA SER A 98 -7.16 -10.00 5.54
C SER A 98 -6.16 -9.82 4.39
N ASN A 99 -5.19 -10.76 4.24
CA ASN A 99 -4.27 -10.78 3.10
C ASN A 99 -5.02 -10.76 1.76
N LYS A 100 -6.09 -11.55 1.66
CA LYS A 100 -6.96 -11.59 0.47
C LYS A 100 -7.56 -10.21 0.16
N PHE A 101 -8.00 -9.48 1.20
CA PHE A 101 -8.58 -8.16 1.00
C PHE A 101 -7.50 -7.13 0.62
N ALA A 102 -6.30 -7.20 1.19
CA ALA A 102 -5.18 -6.34 0.80
C ALA A 102 -4.81 -6.54 -0.68
N LEU A 103 -4.73 -7.80 -1.15
CA LEU A 103 -4.50 -8.11 -2.56
C LEU A 103 -5.62 -7.60 -3.47
N TYR A 104 -6.87 -7.82 -3.09
CA TYR A 104 -8.03 -7.27 -3.81
C TYR A 104 -7.96 -5.75 -3.91
N THR A 105 -7.59 -5.08 -2.82
CA THR A 105 -7.47 -3.61 -2.77
C THR A 105 -6.36 -3.11 -3.69
N ALA A 106 -5.19 -3.74 -3.67
CA ALA A 106 -4.05 -3.34 -4.49
C ALA A 106 -4.22 -3.65 -5.99
N THR A 107 -5.20 -4.46 -6.37
CA THR A 107 -5.45 -4.85 -7.76
C THR A 107 -6.79 -4.34 -8.26
N LYS A 108 -7.86 -5.10 -8.07
CA LYS A 108 -9.18 -4.79 -8.60
C LYS A 108 -9.72 -3.45 -8.07
N ARG A 109 -9.66 -3.23 -6.77
CA ARG A 109 -10.18 -1.98 -6.17
C ARG A 109 -9.42 -0.75 -6.64
N ASN A 110 -8.09 -0.82 -6.74
CA ASN A 110 -7.30 0.28 -7.30
C ASN A 110 -7.67 0.57 -8.76
N ALA A 111 -7.89 -0.46 -9.57
CA ALA A 111 -8.33 -0.29 -10.95
C ALA A 111 -9.72 0.35 -11.04
N GLU A 112 -10.66 -0.06 -10.18
CA GLU A 112 -12.00 0.55 -10.07
C GLU A 112 -11.92 2.04 -9.70
N ILE A 113 -11.12 2.38 -8.69
CA ILE A 113 -10.95 3.78 -8.24
C ILE A 113 -10.29 4.64 -9.33
N ALA A 114 -9.35 4.06 -10.07
CA ALA A 114 -8.67 4.73 -11.18
C ALA A 114 -9.50 4.77 -12.48
N HIS A 115 -10.68 4.14 -12.51
CA HIS A 115 -11.55 4.01 -13.69
C HIS A 115 -10.87 3.31 -14.88
N ILE A 116 -10.03 2.31 -14.60
CA ILE A 116 -9.34 1.48 -15.59
C ILE A 116 -9.64 -0.01 -15.39
N ASP A 117 -10.65 -0.35 -14.63
CA ASP A 117 -11.04 -1.74 -14.35
C ASP A 117 -11.54 -2.51 -15.56
N ASN A 118 -11.93 -1.82 -16.62
CA ASN A 118 -12.19 -2.42 -17.94
C ASN A 118 -10.91 -2.83 -18.69
N ILE A 119 -9.74 -2.31 -18.27
CA ILE A 119 -8.45 -2.54 -18.92
C ILE A 119 -7.58 -3.53 -18.12
N THR A 120 -7.57 -3.41 -16.80
CA THR A 120 -6.67 -4.17 -15.91
C THR A 120 -7.29 -4.41 -14.52
N GLY A 121 -6.52 -4.95 -13.57
CA GLY A 121 -6.93 -5.17 -12.18
C GLY A 121 -7.50 -6.56 -11.91
N THR A 122 -7.89 -7.31 -12.93
CA THR A 122 -8.36 -8.71 -12.84
C THR A 122 -7.84 -9.53 -14.00
N VAL A 123 -7.75 -10.86 -13.79
CA VAL A 123 -7.36 -11.82 -14.84
C VAL A 123 -8.61 -12.28 -15.56
N GLU A 124 -8.97 -11.60 -16.63
CA GLU A 124 -10.17 -11.86 -17.42
C GLU A 124 -9.86 -11.74 -18.92
N PRO A 125 -10.54 -12.52 -19.79
CA PRO A 125 -10.41 -12.37 -21.23
C PRO A 125 -10.74 -10.94 -21.70
N GLY A 126 -9.91 -10.39 -22.58
CA GLY A 126 -10.09 -9.05 -23.13
C GLY A 126 -9.38 -7.94 -22.36
N LYS A 127 -8.86 -8.21 -21.16
CA LYS A 127 -8.04 -7.25 -20.39
C LYS A 127 -6.55 -7.36 -20.74
N CYS A 128 -5.81 -6.31 -20.38
CA CYS A 128 -4.35 -6.33 -20.48
C CYS A 128 -3.77 -7.45 -19.62
N ALA A 129 -2.78 -8.14 -20.14
CA ALA A 129 -2.04 -9.13 -19.39
C ALA A 129 -0.98 -8.43 -18.52
N ASP A 130 -1.44 -7.91 -17.38
CA ASP A 130 -0.65 -7.31 -16.31
C ASP A 130 -0.62 -8.31 -15.15
N LEU A 131 0.44 -9.11 -15.04
CA LEU A 131 0.52 -10.26 -14.16
C LEU A 131 1.85 -10.30 -13.44
N ILE A 132 1.83 -10.82 -12.21
CA ILE A 132 3.04 -11.25 -11.51
C ILE A 132 2.92 -12.74 -11.16
N VAL A 133 4.06 -13.42 -11.13
CA VAL A 133 4.16 -14.80 -10.66
C VAL A 133 5.04 -14.83 -9.42
N THR A 134 4.54 -15.46 -8.38
CA THR A 134 5.22 -15.61 -7.08
C THR A 134 5.56 -17.07 -6.82
N ASP A 135 6.52 -17.33 -5.91
CA ASP A 135 6.92 -18.70 -5.53
C ASP A 135 5.89 -19.39 -4.64
N ALA A 136 5.15 -18.63 -3.87
CA ALA A 136 4.12 -19.11 -2.95
C ALA A 136 2.85 -18.26 -3.07
N ASN A 137 1.79 -18.71 -2.43
CA ASN A 137 0.49 -18.03 -2.48
C ASN A 137 0.50 -16.76 -1.58
N PRO A 138 0.37 -15.55 -2.13
CA PRO A 138 0.37 -14.32 -1.34
C PRO A 138 -0.87 -14.16 -0.45
N ILE A 139 -1.92 -14.97 -0.62
CA ILE A 139 -3.06 -15.00 0.31
C ILE A 139 -2.64 -15.59 1.67
N ASP A 140 -1.71 -16.53 1.66
CA ASP A 140 -1.20 -17.15 2.88
C ASP A 140 -0.16 -16.25 3.57
N ASP A 141 0.74 -15.62 2.78
CA ASP A 141 1.72 -14.66 3.26
C ASP A 141 2.01 -13.58 2.20
N LEU A 142 1.64 -12.33 2.48
CA LEU A 142 1.89 -11.19 1.59
C LEU A 142 3.38 -10.93 1.34
N LYS A 143 4.28 -11.38 2.23
CA LYS A 143 5.73 -11.20 2.06
C LYS A 143 6.29 -11.97 0.86
N THR A 144 5.54 -12.93 0.31
CA THR A 144 5.91 -13.63 -0.94
C THR A 144 6.01 -12.66 -2.13
N LEU A 145 5.31 -11.53 -2.07
CA LEU A 145 5.36 -10.47 -3.09
C LEU A 145 6.70 -9.72 -3.12
N ARG A 146 7.56 -9.89 -2.10
CA ARG A 146 8.88 -9.27 -2.06
C ARG A 146 9.79 -9.73 -3.19
N ASN A 147 9.61 -10.97 -3.64
CA ASN A 147 10.42 -11.59 -4.68
C ASN A 147 9.50 -12.23 -5.72
N VAL A 148 9.20 -11.47 -6.78
CA VAL A 148 8.40 -11.98 -7.89
C VAL A 148 9.31 -12.74 -8.88
N LYS A 149 8.85 -13.88 -9.35
CA LYS A 149 9.57 -14.70 -10.36
C LYS A 149 9.50 -14.09 -11.76
N MET A 150 8.32 -13.64 -12.11
CA MET A 150 8.07 -13.09 -13.44
C MET A 150 7.11 -11.92 -13.29
N VAL A 151 7.28 -10.93 -14.18
CA VAL A 151 6.35 -9.82 -14.36
C VAL A 151 5.92 -9.81 -15.82
N MET A 152 4.63 -9.67 -16.05
CA MET A 152 4.10 -9.37 -17.37
C MET A 152 3.41 -8.02 -17.31
N ALA A 153 3.78 -7.12 -18.19
CA ALA A 153 3.18 -5.79 -18.32
C ALA A 153 2.68 -5.61 -19.76
N ARG A 154 1.39 -5.43 -19.91
CA ARG A 154 0.72 -5.34 -21.22
C ARG A 154 1.13 -6.46 -22.18
N GLY A 155 1.26 -7.68 -21.68
CA GLY A 155 1.67 -8.85 -22.45
C GLY A 155 3.20 -8.99 -22.66
N HIS A 156 4.01 -8.03 -22.25
CA HIS A 156 5.46 -8.13 -22.31
C HIS A 156 5.98 -8.88 -21.07
N LEU A 157 6.57 -10.05 -21.28
CA LEU A 157 7.09 -10.90 -20.20
C LEU A 157 8.52 -10.54 -19.84
N ILE A 158 8.72 -10.20 -18.56
CA ILE A 158 10.04 -10.02 -17.92
C ILE A 158 10.27 -11.25 -17.05
N ARG A 159 11.21 -12.11 -17.48
CA ARG A 159 11.68 -13.25 -16.69
C ARG A 159 12.77 -12.78 -15.75
N GLU A 160 12.73 -13.27 -14.50
CA GLU A 160 13.74 -12.93 -13.48
C GLU A 160 13.94 -11.41 -13.34
N PRO A 161 12.89 -10.66 -12.96
CA PRO A 161 13.00 -9.22 -12.80
C PRO A 161 14.08 -8.89 -11.74
N LYS A 162 15.01 -8.01 -12.10
CA LYS A 162 16.10 -7.61 -11.23
C LYS A 162 15.90 -6.17 -10.80
N VAL A 163 15.96 -5.93 -9.50
CA VAL A 163 15.85 -4.61 -8.90
C VAL A 163 17.07 -4.39 -8.00
N LYS A 164 17.72 -3.24 -8.14
CA LYS A 164 18.76 -2.82 -7.20
C LYS A 164 18.10 -2.40 -5.90
N LYS A 165 18.30 -3.20 -4.87
CA LYS A 165 17.76 -2.93 -3.53
C LYS A 165 18.72 -2.07 -2.72
N TYR A 166 18.17 -1.26 -1.82
CA TYR A 166 18.91 -0.48 -0.84
C TYR A 166 18.91 -1.22 0.50
N GLU A 167 19.90 -2.07 0.72
CA GLU A 167 19.95 -3.02 1.85
C GLU A 167 19.78 -2.35 3.22
N ASN A 168 20.31 -1.15 3.41
CA ASN A 168 20.14 -0.41 4.65
C ASN A 168 18.68 -0.02 4.88
N VAL A 169 17.98 0.44 3.83
CA VAL A 169 16.56 0.79 3.88
C VAL A 169 15.72 -0.46 4.12
N GLU A 170 16.01 -1.56 3.39
CA GLU A 170 15.34 -2.84 3.56
C GLU A 170 15.40 -3.32 5.00
N ARG A 171 16.60 -3.32 5.59
CA ARG A 171 16.82 -3.78 6.97
C ARG A 171 16.03 -2.96 7.99
N GLU A 172 15.93 -1.65 7.80
CA GLU A 172 15.18 -0.81 8.72
C GLU A 172 13.65 -1.03 8.58
N LEU A 173 13.15 -1.09 7.36
CA LEU A 173 11.73 -1.34 7.09
C LEU A 173 11.28 -2.76 7.51
N ASP A 174 12.17 -3.75 7.43
CA ASP A 174 11.88 -5.14 7.81
C ASP A 174 11.55 -5.31 9.31
N LYS A 175 11.97 -4.38 10.15
CA LYS A 175 11.63 -4.36 11.59
C LYS A 175 10.12 -4.19 11.85
N PHE A 176 9.38 -3.71 10.87
CA PHE A 176 7.96 -3.37 11.00
C PHE A 176 7.01 -4.31 10.25
N LEU A 177 7.52 -5.41 9.69
CA LEU A 177 6.75 -6.44 8.99
C LEU A 177 6.00 -7.40 9.92
#